data_ee2a6990405ef8ca0e85e128c41aac32
#
_entry.id   ee2a6990405ef8ca0e85e128c41aac32
#
_cell.length_a   1.000
_cell.length_b   1.000
_cell.length_c   1.000
_cell.angle_alpha   90.00
_cell.angle_beta   90.00
_cell.angle_gamma   90.00
#
_symmetry.space_group_name_H-M   'P 1'
#
loop_
_entity.id
_entity.type
_entity.pdbx_description
1 polymer ?
#
loop_
_entity_poly.entity_id
_entity_poly.type
_entity_poly.pdbx_seq_one_letter_code
_entity_poly.pdbx_strand_id
1 'polypeptide(L)'
;MANNDNRWSGRSRGGSFGYGFFIFLMNVFGIRAAYAFLSLVVVYFIPFAPRATRAVWFYNRRILRYGVFRSAVKLYAHYYALGQTIIDRVAIGSGMADRYKFEFENYDAFLRLLDGGRGAVIIGAHVGCWGTGAGFFGDYARKMHLVMYDAEYRRIKNVMDKHCKQEGYKVIPVNEGGIESILRIKEVLDRREYVCFQGDRFVEGGATAPVTFMGRKALFPAGPFVVAEKFRAPAVFYYAMRERGRRYRFIFDIPEAPDGKTPNVVLESYVRSLEAVVKRYPRQWFNFYRFWS
;
A
#
# COMPACT_ATOMS: atom_id res chain seq x y z
N MET A 1 -23.57 2.27 -21.37
CA MET A 1 -22.66 3.35 -20.92
C MET A 1 -22.15 2.94 -19.54
N ALA A 2 -20.94 2.36 -19.46
CA ALA A 2 -20.36 1.94 -18.20
C ALA A 2 -19.94 3.18 -17.40
N ASN A 3 -20.42 3.22 -16.17
CA ASN A 3 -20.31 4.37 -15.26
C ASN A 3 -18.83 4.61 -14.91
N ASN A 4 -18.28 5.73 -15.35
CA ASN A 4 -16.85 6.14 -15.24
C ASN A 4 -16.40 6.44 -13.79
N ASP A 5 -17.23 6.16 -12.78
CA ASP A 5 -16.99 6.44 -11.36
C ASP A 5 -16.14 5.37 -10.64
N ASN A 6 -15.85 4.24 -11.28
CA ASN A 6 -15.16 3.10 -10.66
C ASN A 6 -13.64 3.08 -10.91
N ARG A 7 -13.03 4.17 -11.39
CA ARG A 7 -11.66 4.16 -11.89
C ARG A 7 -10.71 4.93 -11.00
N TRP A 8 -9.62 4.30 -10.64
CA TRP A 8 -8.48 4.99 -10.05
C TRP A 8 -7.77 5.81 -11.13
N SER A 9 -7.73 7.15 -10.96
CA SER A 9 -7.15 8.08 -11.96
C SER A 9 -5.65 8.32 -11.78
N GLY A 10 -5.02 7.70 -10.81
CA GLY A 10 -3.58 7.85 -10.52
C GLY A 10 -3.12 9.27 -10.15
N ARG A 11 -4.00 10.25 -10.01
CA ARG A 11 -3.63 11.64 -9.72
C ARG A 11 -3.63 11.91 -8.21
N SER A 12 -2.45 12.18 -7.63
CA SER A 12 -2.34 12.77 -6.29
C SER A 12 -2.51 14.29 -6.37
N ARG A 13 -3.28 14.87 -5.46
CA ARG A 13 -3.55 16.32 -5.37
C ARG A 13 -2.60 17.06 -4.42
N GLY A 14 -1.38 16.60 -4.21
CA GLY A 14 -0.35 17.30 -3.43
C GLY A 14 0.80 17.69 -4.34
N GLY A 15 0.92 18.95 -4.70
CA GLY A 15 2.07 19.47 -5.45
C GLY A 15 3.35 19.49 -4.58
N SER A 16 4.52 19.65 -5.22
CA SER A 16 5.82 19.80 -4.55
C SER A 16 5.85 20.90 -3.47
N PHE A 17 5.03 21.95 -3.66
CA PHE A 17 4.87 23.03 -2.69
C PHE A 17 4.26 22.54 -1.35
N GLY A 18 3.25 21.69 -1.40
CA GLY A 18 2.64 21.14 -0.19
C GLY A 18 3.61 20.29 0.62
N TYR A 19 4.45 19.48 -0.04
CA TYR A 19 5.50 18.69 0.62
C TYR A 19 6.53 19.59 1.28
N GLY A 20 7.05 20.61 0.58
CA GLY A 20 8.01 21.57 1.11
C GLY A 20 7.49 22.31 2.34
N PHE A 21 6.23 22.75 2.30
CA PHE A 21 5.56 23.41 3.42
C PHE A 21 5.48 22.51 4.66
N PHE A 22 5.07 21.24 4.51
CA PHE A 22 5.01 20.32 5.64
C PHE A 22 6.40 19.99 6.20
N ILE A 23 7.43 19.88 5.36
CA ILE A 23 8.82 19.70 5.80
C ILE A 23 9.27 20.93 6.63
N PHE A 24 9.04 22.14 6.13
CA PHE A 24 9.32 23.37 6.87
C PHE A 24 8.61 23.39 8.23
N LEU A 25 7.31 23.11 8.24
CA LEU A 25 6.50 23.09 9.45
C LEU A 25 7.01 22.07 10.48
N MET A 26 7.43 20.89 10.02
CA MET A 26 8.01 19.85 10.88
C MET A 26 9.36 20.25 11.46
N ASN A 27 10.20 20.90 10.66
CA ASN A 27 11.55 21.29 11.10
C ASN A 27 11.50 22.46 12.11
N VAL A 28 10.61 23.44 11.92
CA VAL A 28 10.53 24.64 12.75
C VAL A 28 9.64 24.41 13.98
N PHE A 29 8.47 23.83 13.82
CA PHE A 29 7.45 23.70 14.87
C PHE A 29 7.22 22.25 15.33
N GLY A 30 7.91 21.30 14.70
CA GLY A 30 7.80 19.88 15.02
C GLY A 30 6.61 19.16 14.42
N ILE A 31 6.62 17.83 14.48
CA ILE A 31 5.61 16.94 13.87
C ILE A 31 4.20 17.20 14.43
N ARG A 32 4.08 17.60 15.70
CA ARG A 32 2.76 17.88 16.30
C ARG A 32 2.05 19.07 15.63
N ALA A 33 2.81 20.12 15.28
CA ALA A 33 2.29 21.27 14.55
C ALA A 33 1.84 20.88 13.14
N ALA A 34 2.58 20.00 12.46
CA ALA A 34 2.19 19.46 11.16
C ALA A 34 0.85 18.68 11.25
N TYR A 35 0.65 17.87 12.29
CA TYR A 35 -0.64 17.19 12.49
C TYR A 35 -1.78 18.15 12.86
N ALA A 36 -1.52 19.20 13.64
CA ALA A 36 -2.53 20.22 13.96
C ALA A 36 -2.95 20.96 12.69
N PHE A 37 -1.99 21.35 11.85
CA PHE A 37 -2.29 21.98 10.57
C PHE A 37 -3.02 21.03 9.60
N LEU A 38 -2.64 19.76 9.56
CA LEU A 38 -3.33 18.72 8.76
C LEU A 38 -4.81 18.64 9.09
N SER A 39 -5.21 18.87 10.36
CA SER A 39 -6.63 18.83 10.76
C SER A 39 -7.48 19.84 10.00
N LEU A 40 -6.94 21.03 9.73
CA LEU A 40 -7.59 22.07 8.94
C LEU A 40 -7.59 21.73 7.44
N VAL A 41 -6.46 21.20 6.95
CA VAL A 41 -6.31 20.77 5.54
C VAL A 41 -7.34 19.69 5.20
N VAL A 42 -7.60 18.75 6.09
CA VAL A 42 -8.60 17.69 5.87
C VAL A 42 -10.00 18.26 5.72
N VAL A 43 -10.40 19.22 6.55
CA VAL A 43 -11.72 19.89 6.44
C VAL A 43 -11.88 20.52 5.05
N TYR A 44 -10.81 21.18 4.57
CA TYR A 44 -10.80 21.76 3.22
C TYR A 44 -10.91 20.67 2.13
N PHE A 45 -10.19 19.55 2.26
CA PHE A 45 -10.16 18.54 1.19
C PHE A 45 -11.47 17.76 1.00
N ILE A 46 -12.26 17.56 2.06
CA ILE A 46 -13.50 16.76 2.01
C ILE A 46 -14.47 17.27 0.91
N PRO A 47 -14.84 18.55 0.84
CA PRO A 47 -15.74 19.04 -0.20
C PRO A 47 -15.10 19.09 -1.59
N PHE A 48 -13.77 19.29 -1.68
CA PHE A 48 -13.08 19.43 -2.96
C PHE A 48 -12.65 18.10 -3.61
N ALA A 49 -12.90 16.96 -2.94
CA ALA A 49 -12.64 15.64 -3.48
C ALA A 49 -13.92 14.75 -3.53
N PRO A 50 -15.00 15.17 -4.21
CA PRO A 50 -16.32 14.56 -4.09
C PRO A 50 -16.35 13.08 -4.47
N ARG A 51 -15.56 12.63 -5.47
CA ARG A 51 -15.49 11.22 -5.85
C ARG A 51 -14.89 10.36 -4.73
N ALA A 52 -13.74 10.78 -4.20
CA ALA A 52 -13.08 10.11 -3.09
C ALA A 52 -13.95 10.10 -1.82
N THR A 53 -14.58 11.24 -1.51
CA THR A 53 -15.49 11.37 -0.37
C THR A 53 -16.69 10.41 -0.48
N ARG A 54 -17.31 10.29 -1.67
CA ARG A 54 -18.40 9.33 -1.91
C ARG A 54 -17.94 7.88 -1.74
N ALA A 55 -16.74 7.54 -2.20
CA ALA A 55 -16.19 6.19 -2.05
C ALA A 55 -15.98 5.83 -0.58
N VAL A 56 -15.35 6.70 0.21
CA VAL A 56 -15.16 6.50 1.65
C VAL A 56 -16.48 6.50 2.41
N TRP A 57 -17.44 7.35 1.99
CA TRP A 57 -18.78 7.34 2.56
C TRP A 57 -19.49 6.00 2.30
N PHE A 58 -19.45 5.48 1.06
CA PHE A 58 -19.98 4.17 0.72
C PHE A 58 -19.34 3.07 1.56
N TYR A 59 -18.01 3.07 1.69
CA TYR A 59 -17.27 2.12 2.52
C TYR A 59 -17.76 2.16 3.97
N ASN A 60 -17.86 3.35 4.59
CA ASN A 60 -18.34 3.49 5.96
C ASN A 60 -19.79 3.05 6.14
N ARG A 61 -20.69 3.43 5.20
CA ARG A 61 -22.14 3.19 5.32
C ARG A 61 -22.55 1.78 4.91
N ARG A 62 -21.97 1.26 3.81
CA ARG A 62 -22.45 0.02 3.17
C ARG A 62 -21.60 -1.20 3.49
N ILE A 63 -20.31 -1.00 3.75
CA ILE A 63 -19.39 -2.10 4.07
C ILE A 63 -19.23 -2.22 5.58
N LEU A 64 -18.83 -1.13 6.27
CA LEU A 64 -18.66 -1.14 7.72
C LEU A 64 -19.97 -0.94 8.49
N ARG A 65 -21.09 -0.65 7.80
CA ARG A 65 -22.44 -0.51 8.36
C ARG A 65 -22.55 0.52 9.49
N TYR A 66 -21.73 1.58 9.45
CA TYR A 66 -21.82 2.65 10.45
C TYR A 66 -23.06 3.52 10.26
N GLY A 67 -23.64 4.05 11.35
CA GLY A 67 -24.68 5.08 11.32
C GLY A 67 -24.18 6.36 10.62
N VAL A 68 -25.12 7.27 10.27
CA VAL A 68 -24.80 8.50 9.50
C VAL A 68 -23.75 9.35 10.22
N PHE A 69 -23.99 9.70 11.48
CA PHE A 69 -23.08 10.52 12.29
C PHE A 69 -21.68 9.87 12.41
N ARG A 70 -21.64 8.57 12.77
CA ARG A 70 -20.38 7.83 12.85
C ARG A 70 -19.63 7.80 11.52
N SER A 71 -20.36 7.69 10.40
CA SER A 71 -19.76 7.71 9.06
C SER A 71 -19.12 9.05 8.73
N ALA A 72 -19.73 10.17 9.13
CA ALA A 72 -19.16 11.51 8.93
C ALA A 72 -17.86 11.69 9.74
N VAL A 73 -17.86 11.30 11.01
CA VAL A 73 -16.66 11.34 11.86
C VAL A 73 -15.56 10.43 11.29
N LYS A 74 -15.91 9.22 10.82
CA LYS A 74 -14.95 8.27 10.25
C LYS A 74 -14.45 8.71 8.87
N LEU A 75 -15.24 9.42 8.09
CA LEU A 75 -14.80 10.04 6.84
C LEU A 75 -13.66 11.04 7.10
N TYR A 76 -13.85 11.97 8.03
CA TYR A 76 -12.79 12.89 8.45
C TYR A 76 -11.55 12.15 8.93
N ALA A 77 -11.75 11.18 9.83
CA ALA A 77 -10.65 10.40 10.40
C ALA A 77 -9.89 9.55 9.35
N HIS A 78 -10.54 9.14 8.26
CA HIS A 78 -9.93 8.43 7.15
C HIS A 78 -8.96 9.33 6.35
N TYR A 79 -9.40 10.54 5.99
CA TYR A 79 -8.53 11.52 5.34
C TYR A 79 -7.39 11.98 6.25
N TYR A 80 -7.68 12.16 7.55
CA TYR A 80 -6.66 12.53 8.53
C TYR A 80 -5.59 11.43 8.68
N ALA A 81 -6.00 10.16 8.72
CA ALA A 81 -5.08 9.03 8.77
C ALA A 81 -4.17 8.98 7.53
N LEU A 82 -4.72 9.19 6.32
CA LEU A 82 -3.91 9.29 5.11
C LEU A 82 -2.88 10.43 5.21
N GLY A 83 -3.31 11.62 5.60
CA GLY A 83 -2.41 12.75 5.75
C GLY A 83 -1.31 12.50 6.78
N GLN A 84 -1.65 11.84 7.90
CA GLN A 84 -0.65 11.44 8.90
C GLN A 84 0.39 10.48 8.32
N THR A 85 -0.03 9.45 7.56
CA THR A 85 0.93 8.50 6.96
C THR A 85 1.85 9.17 5.93
N ILE A 86 1.35 10.17 5.20
CA ILE A 86 2.18 10.94 4.25
C ILE A 86 3.21 11.80 5.01
N ILE A 87 2.79 12.51 6.07
CA ILE A 87 3.69 13.31 6.91
C ILE A 87 4.74 12.40 7.57
N ASP A 88 4.31 11.27 8.13
CA ASP A 88 5.20 10.32 8.80
C ASP A 88 6.25 9.75 7.83
N ARG A 89 5.84 9.39 6.61
CA ARG A 89 6.76 8.91 5.58
C ARG A 89 7.85 9.95 5.27
N VAL A 90 7.45 11.20 5.12
CA VAL A 90 8.39 12.31 4.87
C VAL A 90 9.30 12.52 6.08
N ALA A 91 8.76 12.52 7.30
CA ALA A 91 9.54 12.69 8.51
C ALA A 91 10.59 11.57 8.69
N ILE A 92 10.19 10.31 8.52
CA ILE A 92 11.08 9.15 8.62
C ILE A 92 12.16 9.22 7.54
N GLY A 93 11.79 9.50 6.28
CA GLY A 93 12.74 9.65 5.16
C GLY A 93 13.69 10.83 5.31
N SER A 94 13.31 11.87 6.08
CA SER A 94 14.14 13.04 6.39
C SER A 94 15.03 12.86 7.64
N GLY A 95 15.14 11.65 8.18
CA GLY A 95 16.03 11.35 9.30
C GLY A 95 15.40 11.47 10.68
N MET A 96 14.08 11.63 10.81
CA MET A 96 13.38 11.71 12.10
C MET A 96 12.82 10.34 12.55
N ALA A 97 13.41 9.23 12.11
CA ALA A 97 12.94 7.88 12.43
C ALA A 97 12.99 7.58 13.94
N ASP A 98 13.94 8.18 14.66
CA ASP A 98 14.10 8.09 16.12
C ASP A 98 12.88 8.59 16.91
N ARG A 99 12.05 9.43 16.28
CA ARG A 99 10.81 9.94 16.88
C ARG A 99 9.63 8.97 16.76
N TYR A 100 9.82 7.80 16.14
CA TYR A 100 8.83 6.78 15.93
C TYR A 100 9.22 5.49 16.65
N LYS A 101 8.23 4.70 17.03
CA LYS A 101 8.40 3.34 17.56
C LYS A 101 7.95 2.33 16.51
N PHE A 102 8.74 1.28 16.34
CA PHE A 102 8.48 0.25 15.35
C PHE A 102 8.34 -1.09 16.05
N GLU A 103 7.25 -1.78 15.75
CA GLU A 103 6.94 -3.11 16.27
C GLU A 103 6.73 -4.05 15.09
N PHE A 104 7.10 -5.31 15.24
CA PHE A 104 7.10 -6.28 14.15
C PHE A 104 6.33 -7.53 14.56
N GLU A 105 5.35 -7.94 13.75
CA GLU A 105 4.63 -9.21 13.89
C GLU A 105 5.19 -10.20 12.86
N ASN A 106 5.60 -11.41 13.29
CA ASN A 106 6.17 -12.50 12.48
C ASN A 106 7.48 -12.14 11.73
N TYR A 107 8.25 -11.20 12.24
CA TYR A 107 9.48 -10.73 11.58
C TYR A 107 10.53 -11.83 11.43
N ASP A 108 10.74 -12.65 12.46
CA ASP A 108 11.71 -13.76 12.41
C ASP A 108 11.31 -14.81 11.36
N ALA A 109 10.02 -15.09 11.21
CA ALA A 109 9.54 -16.00 10.17
C ALA A 109 9.77 -15.40 8.76
N PHE A 110 9.56 -14.09 8.62
CA PHE A 110 9.86 -13.36 7.39
C PHE A 110 11.36 -13.42 7.05
N LEU A 111 12.25 -13.17 8.01
CA LEU A 111 13.69 -13.25 7.80
C LEU A 111 14.12 -14.68 7.40
N ARG A 112 13.63 -15.72 8.12
CA ARG A 112 13.90 -17.12 7.74
C ARG A 112 13.45 -17.44 6.32
N LEU A 113 12.32 -16.87 5.87
CA LEU A 113 11.85 -17.06 4.50
C LEU A 113 12.79 -16.40 3.49
N LEU A 114 13.28 -15.19 3.77
CA LEU A 114 14.23 -14.49 2.90
C LEU A 114 15.58 -15.23 2.84
N ASP A 115 16.06 -15.73 3.96
CA ASP A 115 17.31 -16.48 4.08
C ASP A 115 17.21 -17.89 3.49
N GLY A 116 16.00 -18.39 3.28
CA GLY A 116 15.73 -19.70 2.67
C GLY A 116 16.21 -19.84 1.22
N GLY A 117 16.70 -18.78 0.60
CA GLY A 117 17.44 -18.80 -0.67
C GLY A 117 16.62 -19.21 -1.89
N ARG A 118 15.30 -19.01 -1.90
CA ARG A 118 14.41 -19.32 -3.03
C ARG A 118 13.86 -18.11 -3.76
N GLY A 119 14.18 -16.89 -3.33
CA GLY A 119 13.43 -15.71 -3.73
C GLY A 119 12.01 -15.69 -3.13
N ALA A 120 11.32 -14.57 -3.21
CA ALA A 120 9.96 -14.46 -2.68
C ALA A 120 9.14 -13.38 -3.41
N VAL A 121 7.81 -13.52 -3.34
CA VAL A 121 6.85 -12.52 -3.79
C VAL A 121 6.26 -11.83 -2.56
N ILE A 122 6.55 -10.55 -2.39
CA ILE A 122 6.04 -9.73 -1.30
C ILE A 122 4.84 -8.93 -1.81
N ILE A 123 3.67 -9.12 -1.21
CA ILE A 123 2.43 -8.50 -1.68
C ILE A 123 1.90 -7.58 -0.58
N GLY A 124 1.95 -6.29 -0.84
CA GLY A 124 1.37 -5.26 0.01
C GLY A 124 -0.03 -4.85 -0.43
N ALA A 125 -0.55 -3.81 0.23
CA ALA A 125 -1.79 -3.14 -0.13
C ALA A 125 -1.68 -1.63 0.15
N HIS A 126 -2.65 -0.85 -0.36
CA HIS A 126 -2.75 0.57 -0.03
C HIS A 126 -3.39 0.77 1.36
N VAL A 127 -2.87 0.05 2.35
CA VAL A 127 -3.20 0.19 3.77
C VAL A 127 -2.00 0.73 4.54
N GLY A 128 -2.26 1.58 5.52
CA GLY A 128 -1.20 2.15 6.34
C GLY A 128 -0.14 2.90 5.53
N CYS A 129 1.13 2.69 5.83
CA CYS A 129 2.26 3.38 5.18
C CYS A 129 3.35 2.39 4.74
N TRP A 130 3.08 1.62 3.68
CA TRP A 130 4.00 0.59 3.17
C TRP A 130 5.43 1.12 2.90
N GLY A 131 5.55 2.39 2.47
CA GLY A 131 6.84 3.01 2.18
C GLY A 131 7.71 3.32 3.40
N THR A 132 7.19 3.20 4.63
CA THR A 132 8.03 3.38 5.84
C THR A 132 8.89 2.16 6.14
N GLY A 133 8.60 1.01 5.52
CA GLY A 133 9.31 -0.23 5.76
C GLY A 133 10.66 -0.33 5.07
N ALA A 134 10.87 0.39 3.97
CA ALA A 134 12.06 0.22 3.15
C ALA A 134 13.39 0.39 3.93
N GLY A 135 13.42 1.31 4.89
CA GLY A 135 14.59 1.52 5.77
C GLY A 135 14.87 0.39 6.77
N PHE A 136 13.92 -0.55 6.98
CA PHE A 136 14.08 -1.65 7.93
C PHE A 136 14.49 -2.98 7.29
N PHE A 137 14.51 -3.04 5.98
CA PHE A 137 14.92 -4.25 5.29
C PHE A 137 16.44 -4.39 5.16
N GLY A 138 17.24 -3.39 5.59
CA GLY A 138 18.69 -3.46 5.60
C GLY A 138 19.27 -3.90 4.24
N ASP A 139 20.15 -4.89 4.26
CA ASP A 139 20.77 -5.44 3.03
C ASP A 139 19.76 -6.13 2.11
N TYR A 140 18.63 -6.62 2.61
CA TYR A 140 17.56 -7.18 1.79
C TYR A 140 16.93 -6.17 0.84
N ALA A 141 16.93 -4.86 1.20
CA ALA A 141 16.36 -3.81 0.36
C ALA A 141 16.99 -3.77 -1.04
N ARG A 142 18.29 -4.05 -1.15
CA ARG A 142 19.02 -4.09 -2.43
C ARG A 142 18.58 -5.23 -3.35
N LYS A 143 17.95 -6.26 -2.78
CA LYS A 143 17.39 -7.42 -3.49
C LYS A 143 15.89 -7.27 -3.77
N MET A 144 15.28 -6.17 -3.35
CA MET A 144 13.85 -5.90 -3.55
C MET A 144 13.60 -5.18 -4.87
N HIS A 145 12.67 -5.70 -5.64
CA HIS A 145 12.24 -5.15 -6.92
C HIS A 145 10.75 -4.81 -6.84
N LEU A 146 10.44 -3.51 -6.83
CA LEU A 146 9.07 -3.03 -6.83
C LEU A 146 8.49 -3.09 -8.25
N VAL A 147 7.42 -3.83 -8.41
CA VAL A 147 6.65 -3.87 -9.65
C VAL A 147 5.61 -2.76 -9.59
N MET A 148 5.69 -1.80 -10.50
CA MET A 148 4.76 -0.70 -10.58
C MET A 148 4.55 -0.22 -12.02
N TYR A 149 3.42 0.42 -12.27
CA TYR A 149 3.15 1.00 -13.59
C TYR A 149 4.08 2.17 -13.89
N ASP A 150 4.55 2.27 -15.13
CA ASP A 150 5.54 3.28 -15.56
C ASP A 150 5.07 4.72 -15.27
N ALA A 151 3.78 5.02 -15.46
CA ALA A 151 3.23 6.33 -15.14
C ALA A 151 3.27 6.65 -13.63
N GLU A 152 3.12 5.65 -12.77
CA GLU A 152 3.24 5.78 -11.31
C GLU A 152 4.70 5.94 -10.90
N TYR A 153 5.59 5.14 -11.49
CA TYR A 153 7.03 5.21 -11.28
C TYR A 153 7.60 6.59 -11.55
N ARG A 154 7.34 7.17 -12.73
CA ARG A 154 7.84 8.51 -13.10
C ARG A 154 7.38 9.59 -12.12
N ARG A 155 6.17 9.47 -11.60
CA ARG A 155 5.60 10.42 -10.63
C ARG A 155 6.21 10.28 -9.24
N ILE A 156 6.36 9.05 -8.75
CA ILE A 156 6.97 8.76 -7.44
C ILE A 156 8.45 9.11 -7.47
N LYS A 157 9.16 8.76 -8.52
CA LYS A 157 10.59 9.06 -8.71
C LYS A 157 10.89 10.55 -8.53
N ASN A 158 10.14 11.42 -9.21
CA ASN A 158 10.34 12.88 -9.13
C ASN A 158 10.13 13.45 -7.71
N VAL A 159 9.32 12.80 -6.89
CA VAL A 159 9.09 13.21 -5.48
C VAL A 159 10.16 12.63 -4.56
N MET A 160 10.55 11.38 -4.79
CA MET A 160 11.53 10.69 -3.94
C MET A 160 12.96 11.19 -4.17
N ASP A 161 13.35 11.43 -5.41
CA ASP A 161 14.68 11.97 -5.75
C ASP A 161 14.92 13.35 -5.11
N LYS A 162 13.84 14.11 -4.83
CA LYS A 162 13.91 15.44 -4.22
C LYS A 162 13.92 15.44 -2.68
N HIS A 163 13.31 14.44 -2.05
CA HIS A 163 12.96 14.53 -0.61
C HIS A 163 13.28 13.31 0.23
N CYS A 164 13.69 12.19 -0.38
CA CYS A 164 14.06 10.97 0.36
C CYS A 164 15.45 10.50 -0.05
N LYS A 165 16.25 10.07 0.92
CA LYS A 165 17.50 9.34 0.62
C LYS A 165 17.11 8.08 -0.17
N GLN A 166 17.90 7.73 -1.21
CA GLN A 166 17.65 6.56 -2.06
C GLN A 166 17.40 5.31 -1.21
N GLU A 167 16.16 4.86 -1.23
CA GLU A 167 15.76 3.61 -0.59
C GLU A 167 16.23 2.46 -1.49
N GLY A 168 17.38 1.93 -1.36
CA GLY A 168 18.13 0.89 -2.08
C GLY A 168 17.40 -0.16 -2.96
N TYR A 169 16.09 -0.09 -3.16
CA TYR A 169 15.30 -0.99 -3.99
C TYR A 169 15.34 -0.63 -5.48
N LYS A 170 15.15 -1.64 -6.33
CA LYS A 170 15.04 -1.51 -7.78
C LYS A 170 13.57 -1.44 -8.22
N VAL A 171 13.30 -0.95 -9.42
CA VAL A 171 11.93 -0.91 -9.96
C VAL A 171 11.85 -1.71 -11.25
N ILE A 172 10.80 -2.52 -11.35
CA ILE A 172 10.39 -3.19 -12.58
C ILE A 172 9.16 -2.44 -13.11
N PRO A 173 9.31 -1.61 -14.16
CA PRO A 173 8.16 -0.96 -14.77
C PRO A 173 7.32 -1.99 -15.52
N VAL A 174 6.00 -1.92 -15.34
CA VAL A 174 5.04 -2.74 -16.08
C VAL A 174 4.31 -1.83 -17.06
N ASN A 175 4.44 -2.15 -18.34
CA ASN A 175 3.64 -1.57 -19.41
C ASN A 175 2.53 -2.55 -19.80
N GLU A 176 1.44 -2.07 -20.38
CA GLU A 176 0.34 -2.91 -20.85
C GLU A 176 0.85 -3.97 -21.83
N GLY A 177 0.62 -5.26 -21.51
CA GLY A 177 0.91 -6.40 -22.40
C GLY A 177 2.30 -7.02 -22.32
N GLY A 178 3.13 -6.67 -21.33
CA GLY A 178 4.56 -6.97 -21.32
C GLY A 178 4.99 -8.37 -20.91
N ILE A 179 5.21 -9.26 -21.86
CA ILE A 179 6.01 -10.50 -21.68
C ILE A 179 7.37 -10.16 -21.05
N GLU A 180 7.98 -9.03 -21.44
CA GLU A 180 9.23 -8.52 -20.91
C GLU A 180 9.21 -8.35 -19.38
N SER A 181 8.13 -7.80 -18.83
CA SER A 181 7.99 -7.64 -17.39
C SER A 181 7.94 -8.99 -16.65
N ILE A 182 7.26 -9.98 -17.24
CA ILE A 182 7.19 -11.34 -16.70
C ILE A 182 8.57 -12.02 -16.74
N LEU A 183 9.32 -11.85 -17.81
CA LEU A 183 10.68 -12.39 -17.93
C LEU A 183 11.62 -11.75 -16.89
N ARG A 184 11.56 -10.43 -16.70
CA ARG A 184 12.34 -9.73 -15.67
C ARG A 184 11.97 -10.20 -14.26
N ILE A 185 10.69 -10.40 -13.99
CA ILE A 185 10.21 -10.95 -12.70
C ILE A 185 10.79 -12.34 -12.49
N LYS A 186 10.75 -13.20 -13.52
CA LYS A 186 11.34 -14.54 -13.44
C LYS A 186 12.84 -14.50 -13.16
N GLU A 187 13.59 -13.66 -13.88
CA GLU A 187 15.04 -13.47 -13.66
C GLU A 187 15.37 -13.04 -12.22
N VAL A 188 14.55 -12.15 -11.63
CA VAL A 188 14.70 -11.71 -10.23
C VAL A 188 14.52 -12.89 -9.29
N LEU A 189 13.46 -13.67 -9.47
CA LEU A 189 13.20 -14.85 -8.64
C LEU A 189 14.26 -15.94 -8.81
N ASP A 190 14.77 -16.17 -10.04
CA ASP A 190 15.85 -17.11 -10.34
C ASP A 190 17.17 -16.69 -9.65
N ARG A 191 17.43 -15.37 -9.51
CA ARG A 191 18.55 -14.83 -8.72
C ARG A 191 18.32 -14.87 -7.21
N ARG A 192 17.21 -15.45 -6.74
CA ARG A 192 16.85 -15.53 -5.32
C ARG A 192 16.65 -14.13 -4.70
N GLU A 193 16.17 -13.19 -5.50
CA GLU A 193 15.81 -11.84 -5.09
C GLU A 193 14.29 -11.74 -4.89
N TYR A 194 13.77 -10.59 -4.48
CA TYR A 194 12.40 -10.44 -4.02
C TYR A 194 11.61 -9.51 -4.94
N VAL A 195 10.42 -9.92 -5.31
CA VAL A 195 9.51 -9.13 -6.16
C VAL A 195 8.37 -8.60 -5.29
N CYS A 196 8.20 -7.27 -5.29
CA CYS A 196 7.22 -6.59 -4.43
C CYS A 196 6.07 -6.02 -5.28
N PHE A 197 4.84 -6.36 -4.92
CA PHE A 197 3.61 -5.90 -5.58
C PHE A 197 2.68 -5.18 -4.62
N GLN A 198 1.80 -4.35 -5.18
CA GLN A 198 0.57 -3.91 -4.53
C GLN A 198 -0.60 -4.78 -5.05
N GLY A 199 -1.21 -5.56 -4.15
CA GLY A 199 -2.19 -6.58 -4.51
C GLY A 199 -3.65 -6.12 -4.49
N ASP A 200 -3.94 -4.85 -4.21
CA ASP A 200 -5.29 -4.34 -4.02
C ASP A 200 -5.77 -3.34 -5.08
N ARG A 201 -4.96 -3.06 -6.11
CA ARG A 201 -5.33 -2.15 -7.21
C ARG A 201 -4.88 -2.69 -8.55
N PHE A 202 -5.68 -2.40 -9.57
CA PHE A 202 -5.37 -2.71 -10.96
C PHE A 202 -5.65 -1.50 -11.85
N VAL A 203 -4.98 -1.43 -12.99
CA VAL A 203 -5.26 -0.46 -14.04
C VAL A 203 -6.33 -0.99 -14.98
N GLU A 204 -6.93 -0.10 -15.74
CA GLU A 204 -7.90 -0.45 -16.79
C GLU A 204 -7.25 -1.40 -17.81
N GLY A 205 -7.96 -2.47 -18.17
CA GLY A 205 -7.43 -3.51 -19.08
C GLY A 205 -6.55 -4.57 -18.41
N GLY A 206 -6.13 -4.37 -17.17
CA GLY A 206 -5.35 -5.37 -16.42
C GLY A 206 -6.18 -6.62 -16.07
N ALA A 207 -5.53 -7.79 -16.09
CA ALA A 207 -6.17 -9.03 -15.69
C ALA A 207 -6.62 -8.98 -14.22
N THR A 208 -7.87 -9.35 -13.97
CA THR A 208 -8.48 -9.35 -12.64
C THR A 208 -9.08 -10.70 -12.31
N ALA A 209 -9.15 -11.01 -11.03
CA ALA A 209 -9.85 -12.18 -10.50
C ALA A 209 -10.97 -11.74 -9.54
N PRO A 210 -12.19 -12.30 -9.70
CA PRO A 210 -13.31 -12.01 -8.82
C PRO A 210 -13.17 -12.81 -7.53
N VAL A 211 -13.33 -12.14 -6.39
CA VAL A 211 -13.34 -12.75 -5.06
C VAL A 211 -14.37 -12.09 -4.15
N THR A 212 -14.69 -12.73 -3.03
CA THR A 212 -15.50 -12.10 -1.98
C THR A 212 -14.58 -11.40 -1.00
N PHE A 213 -14.74 -10.07 -0.86
CA PHE A 213 -14.01 -9.25 0.09
C PHE A 213 -14.97 -8.41 0.93
N MET A 214 -14.85 -8.47 2.25
CA MET A 214 -15.77 -7.80 3.19
C MET A 214 -17.25 -8.15 2.94
N GLY A 215 -17.52 -9.39 2.57
CA GLY A 215 -18.86 -9.92 2.31
C GLY A 215 -19.49 -9.49 0.97
N ARG A 216 -18.72 -8.93 0.04
CA ARG A 216 -19.20 -8.53 -1.30
C ARG A 216 -18.23 -8.96 -2.40
N LYS A 217 -18.75 -9.17 -3.59
CA LYS A 217 -17.92 -9.43 -4.79
C LYS A 217 -17.04 -8.22 -5.09
N ALA A 218 -15.76 -8.46 -5.30
CA ALA A 218 -14.76 -7.46 -5.65
C ALA A 218 -13.77 -8.04 -6.66
N LEU A 219 -13.12 -7.17 -7.43
CA LEU A 219 -12.10 -7.55 -8.39
C LEU A 219 -10.73 -7.19 -7.81
N PHE A 220 -9.83 -8.17 -7.82
CA PHE A 220 -8.42 -7.98 -7.46
C PHE A 220 -7.53 -8.16 -8.69
N PRO A 221 -6.34 -7.53 -8.75
CA PRO A 221 -5.39 -7.80 -9.82
C PRO A 221 -4.96 -9.26 -9.78
N ALA A 222 -4.95 -9.93 -10.92
CA ALA A 222 -4.53 -11.34 -10.98
C ALA A 222 -3.00 -11.50 -10.95
N GLY A 223 -2.26 -10.54 -11.52
CA GLY A 223 -0.83 -10.62 -11.78
C GLY A 223 0.04 -11.06 -10.58
N PRO A 224 -0.02 -10.40 -9.42
CA PRO A 224 0.81 -10.75 -8.26
C PRO A 224 0.65 -12.19 -7.81
N PHE A 225 -0.57 -12.69 -7.81
CA PHE A 225 -0.93 -14.03 -7.34
C PHE A 225 -0.55 -15.10 -8.34
N VAL A 226 -0.83 -14.85 -9.62
CA VAL A 226 -0.42 -15.72 -10.73
C VAL A 226 1.10 -15.88 -10.78
N VAL A 227 1.87 -14.81 -10.51
CA VAL A 227 3.34 -14.86 -10.43
C VAL A 227 3.77 -15.79 -9.31
N ALA A 228 3.23 -15.61 -8.08
CA ALA A 228 3.56 -16.45 -6.95
C ALA A 228 3.26 -17.94 -7.21
N GLU A 229 2.08 -18.23 -7.76
CA GLU A 229 1.64 -19.60 -8.05
C GLU A 229 2.42 -20.26 -9.18
N LYS A 230 2.56 -19.59 -10.33
CA LYS A 230 3.25 -20.15 -11.51
C LYS A 230 4.73 -20.39 -11.27
N PHE A 231 5.40 -19.50 -10.57
CA PHE A 231 6.81 -19.67 -10.25
C PHE A 231 7.04 -20.44 -8.95
N ARG A 232 5.97 -20.87 -8.27
CA ARG A 232 6.02 -21.57 -6.97
C ARG A 232 6.89 -20.81 -5.95
N ALA A 233 6.86 -19.48 -6.04
CA ALA A 233 7.60 -18.61 -5.16
C ALA A 233 6.87 -18.45 -3.83
N PRO A 234 7.56 -18.54 -2.69
CA PRO A 234 6.97 -18.20 -1.40
C PRO A 234 6.35 -16.80 -1.43
N ALA A 235 5.15 -16.67 -0.89
CA ALA A 235 4.47 -15.39 -0.79
C ALA A 235 4.56 -14.84 0.64
N VAL A 236 4.63 -13.51 0.77
CA VAL A 236 4.54 -12.79 2.03
C VAL A 236 3.59 -11.63 1.86
N PHE A 237 2.61 -11.49 2.74
CA PHE A 237 1.75 -10.32 2.78
C PHE A 237 2.30 -9.33 3.79
N TYR A 238 2.56 -8.11 3.34
CA TYR A 238 3.23 -7.08 4.11
C TYR A 238 2.35 -5.85 4.31
N TYR A 239 2.20 -5.44 5.57
CA TYR A 239 1.44 -4.25 5.93
C TYR A 239 2.18 -3.44 7.00
N ALA A 240 2.21 -2.10 6.84
CA ALA A 240 2.82 -1.17 7.79
C ALA A 240 1.74 -0.27 8.38
N MET A 241 1.20 -0.63 9.54
CA MET A 241 0.03 0.02 10.14
C MET A 241 0.44 1.05 11.17
N ARG A 242 -0.11 2.27 11.03
CA ARG A 242 0.09 3.33 12.00
C ARG A 242 -0.77 3.11 13.24
N GLU A 243 -0.18 3.22 14.41
CA GLU A 243 -0.85 3.17 15.70
C GLU A 243 -0.77 4.51 16.45
N ARG A 244 -1.34 4.57 17.64
CA ARG A 244 -1.28 5.79 18.48
C ARG A 244 0.16 6.09 18.90
N GLY A 245 0.47 7.38 19.13
CA GLY A 245 1.76 7.78 19.68
C GLY A 245 2.94 7.63 18.70
N ARG A 246 2.73 7.79 17.40
CA ARG A 246 3.77 7.65 16.37
C ARG A 246 4.43 6.27 16.40
N ARG A 247 3.63 5.23 16.52
CA ARG A 247 4.03 3.84 16.50
C ARG A 247 3.59 3.22 15.17
N TYR A 248 4.42 2.40 14.59
CA TYR A 248 4.14 1.59 13.42
C TYR A 248 4.27 0.12 13.75
N ARG A 249 3.28 -0.66 13.34
CA ARG A 249 3.29 -2.10 13.42
C ARG A 249 3.45 -2.68 12.02
N PHE A 250 4.54 -3.38 11.83
CA PHE A 250 4.84 -4.12 10.62
C PHE A 250 4.32 -5.55 10.76
N ILE A 251 3.43 -5.95 9.89
CA ILE A 251 2.79 -7.26 9.89
C ILE A 251 3.29 -8.03 8.68
N PHE A 252 3.86 -9.20 8.93
CA PHE A 252 4.29 -10.14 7.90
C PHE A 252 3.44 -11.40 8.03
N ASP A 253 2.49 -11.57 7.10
CA ASP A 253 1.63 -12.75 7.05
C ASP A 253 2.14 -13.67 5.95
N ILE A 254 2.50 -14.90 6.32
CA ILE A 254 3.12 -15.88 5.43
C ILE A 254 2.13 -17.01 5.22
N PRO A 255 1.45 -17.06 4.06
CA PRO A 255 0.56 -18.17 3.75
C PRO A 255 1.34 -19.46 3.52
N GLU A 256 0.63 -20.56 3.52
CA GLU A 256 1.17 -21.83 3.05
C GLU A 256 1.70 -21.71 1.61
N ALA A 257 2.78 -22.39 1.33
CA ALA A 257 3.37 -22.38 -0.01
C ALA A 257 2.37 -22.95 -1.03
N PRO A 258 2.25 -22.35 -2.22
CA PRO A 258 1.34 -22.85 -3.23
C PRO A 258 1.75 -24.26 -3.66
N ASP A 259 0.80 -25.20 -3.62
CA ASP A 259 1.01 -26.62 -4.01
C ASP A 259 1.10 -26.82 -5.53
N GLY A 260 0.77 -25.78 -6.29
CA GLY A 260 0.71 -25.77 -7.76
C GLY A 260 -0.47 -26.55 -8.33
N LYS A 261 -1.39 -27.05 -7.50
CA LYS A 261 -2.57 -27.82 -7.90
C LYS A 261 -3.87 -27.03 -7.70
N THR A 262 -3.97 -26.34 -6.58
CA THR A 262 -5.14 -25.56 -6.20
C THR A 262 -5.02 -24.14 -6.76
N PRO A 263 -5.93 -23.70 -7.66
CA PRO A 263 -5.87 -22.36 -8.24
C PRO A 263 -6.30 -21.31 -7.21
N ASN A 264 -5.73 -20.11 -7.32
CA ASN A 264 -6.08 -18.94 -6.54
C ASN A 264 -5.82 -19.04 -5.02
N VAL A 265 -5.03 -20.02 -4.55
CA VAL A 265 -4.73 -20.20 -3.11
C VAL A 265 -4.07 -18.97 -2.53
N VAL A 266 -3.10 -18.39 -3.25
CA VAL A 266 -2.39 -17.18 -2.78
C VAL A 266 -3.33 -15.98 -2.75
N LEU A 267 -4.19 -15.81 -3.76
CA LEU A 267 -5.18 -14.74 -3.81
C LEU A 267 -6.18 -14.84 -2.65
N GLU A 268 -6.74 -16.02 -2.42
CA GLU A 268 -7.70 -16.22 -1.33
C GLU A 268 -7.09 -15.99 0.04
N SER A 269 -5.85 -16.45 0.24
CA SER A 269 -5.10 -16.22 1.47
C SER A 269 -4.80 -14.73 1.67
N TYR A 270 -4.39 -14.02 0.60
CA TYR A 270 -4.19 -12.57 0.63
C TYR A 270 -5.48 -11.82 0.99
N VAL A 271 -6.59 -12.18 0.39
CA VAL A 271 -7.88 -11.53 0.65
C VAL A 271 -8.30 -11.71 2.10
N ARG A 272 -8.13 -12.93 2.68
CA ARG A 272 -8.37 -13.18 4.12
C ARG A 272 -7.47 -12.32 5.02
N SER A 273 -6.18 -12.27 4.68
CA SER A 273 -5.19 -11.46 5.40
C SER A 273 -5.52 -9.97 5.35
N LEU A 274 -5.75 -9.43 4.14
CA LEU A 274 -6.13 -8.03 3.95
C LEU A 274 -7.44 -7.69 4.68
N GLU A 275 -8.44 -8.59 4.64
CA GLU A 275 -9.70 -8.40 5.34
C GLU A 275 -9.50 -8.30 6.86
N ALA A 276 -8.65 -9.14 7.45
CA ALA A 276 -8.29 -9.08 8.87
C ALA A 276 -7.64 -7.74 9.23
N VAL A 277 -6.68 -7.28 8.42
CA VAL A 277 -5.99 -5.99 8.61
C VAL A 277 -6.97 -4.82 8.47
N VAL A 278 -7.83 -4.83 7.45
CA VAL A 278 -8.83 -3.77 7.23
C VAL A 278 -9.85 -3.72 8.37
N LYS A 279 -10.26 -4.86 8.91
CA LYS A 279 -11.16 -4.92 10.11
C LYS A 279 -10.46 -4.35 11.35
N ARG A 280 -9.18 -4.63 11.55
CA ARG A 280 -8.39 -4.12 12.69
C ARG A 280 -8.10 -2.62 12.55
N TYR A 281 -7.84 -2.12 11.32
CA TYR A 281 -7.46 -0.75 11.00
C TYR A 281 -8.36 -0.10 9.94
N PRO A 282 -9.67 0.00 10.14
CA PRO A 282 -10.62 0.35 9.07
C PRO A 282 -10.45 1.75 8.48
N ARG A 283 -9.71 2.65 9.16
CA ARG A 283 -9.44 4.01 8.69
C ARG A 283 -8.18 4.14 7.85
N GLN A 284 -7.43 3.07 7.69
CA GLN A 284 -6.13 3.08 7.04
C GLN A 284 -6.09 2.27 5.73
N TRP A 285 -7.22 1.83 5.24
CA TRP A 285 -7.31 1.31 3.88
C TRP A 285 -7.66 2.46 2.95
N PHE A 286 -6.65 3.00 2.26
CA PHE A 286 -6.74 4.23 1.49
C PHE A 286 -7.31 4.01 0.10
N ASN A 287 -8.49 3.38 0.07
CA ASN A 287 -9.26 3.15 -1.15
C ASN A 287 -10.24 4.30 -1.38
N PHE A 288 -9.86 5.23 -2.26
CA PHE A 288 -10.63 6.44 -2.57
C PHE A 288 -11.42 6.33 -3.88
N TYR A 289 -11.74 5.13 -4.29
CA TYR A 289 -12.61 4.82 -5.42
C TYR A 289 -13.60 3.73 -5.04
N ARG A 290 -14.63 3.50 -5.87
CA ARG A 290 -15.62 2.46 -5.60
C ARG A 290 -15.05 1.10 -5.94
N PHE A 291 -14.65 0.35 -4.91
CA PHE A 291 -13.96 -0.94 -5.04
C PHE A 291 -14.91 -2.10 -5.37
N TRP A 292 -16.09 -2.08 -4.80
CA TRP A 292 -17.12 -3.11 -5.04
C TRP A 292 -18.05 -2.72 -6.18
N SER A 293 -18.42 -3.71 -6.97
CA SER A 293 -19.39 -3.62 -8.06
C SER A 293 -20.81 -3.41 -7.54
#